data_6cb4cb658b04a439b14e95cafc94764f
#
_entry.id   6cb4cb658b04a439b14e95cafc94764f
#
_cell.length_a   1.000
_cell.length_b   1.000
_cell.length_c   1.000
_cell.angle_alpha   90.00
_cell.angle_beta   90.00
_cell.angle_gamma   90.00
#
_symmetry.space_group_name_H-M   'P 1'
#
loop_
_entity.id
_entity.type
_entity.pdbx_description
1 polymer ?
#
loop_
_entity_poly.entity_id
_entity_poly.type
_entity_poly.pdbx_seq_one_letter_code
_entity_poly.pdbx_strand_id
1 'polypeptide(L)'
;MTNLEIAELFRRVAAAYEILEENRFKIIAYDRAATSIEHLTSEAKDLWDDGKLDTVPGIGAAISKHLDELFTTGKVRHFDSVMAKVPAAIFPLLQVPGLGPKKSFKLVTTLRLNNPKNVVADLERAAKAHKIAPIEGFGEKSEEDILGNIASYKKGYIKENRMVLSEADAIATLVIDHLKKSPAILRVDTLGSLRRQVSTIGDIDISVATKKPDDAVSWFLRFPHTKVIEKGPTGASLLLVNGRQVDMRVQKPEAYGAMLQYFTGSKDHNIKLREYALSKGMSLNEYGIKDMRTKKMNEFATEEDFYGALSLPCIAPELREDRGEIEAAIRTHQGKPNGLPKFVTLSDIKGDLHIHTNYDLEPSHDLGAHTLEEYLTKAVNNGYSYIGLSDHNPSVSRHAKNQIVAIMKRRKEYYEHHYSSWIKSVQKQKTPRHNLPKIFIMCEVDITTDGSLALPDEAFAYVDAVVASVHSAFSYPKQQMTARVVRALTSNPKVKIFGHPTGRLLGSREGYELEWREIFAVCKKQEIALEINAYPERLDLPDSQVPDAITGEVKLVIDTDAHAVDQMDMMRYGVSVARRGWAEARDIVNTMDYNSFKSWLSKEV
;
A
#
# COMPACT_ATOMS: atom_id res chain seq x y z
N MET A 1 10.11 3.38 -23.35
CA MET A 1 8.70 3.03 -23.06
C MET A 1 8.72 1.68 -22.35
N THR A 2 7.90 1.54 -21.33
CA THR A 2 7.72 0.30 -20.59
C THR A 2 6.64 -0.56 -21.22
N ASN A 3 6.56 -1.82 -20.81
CA ASN A 3 5.50 -2.73 -21.26
C ASN A 3 4.09 -2.13 -21.02
N LEU A 4 3.87 -1.49 -19.88
CA LEU A 4 2.59 -0.83 -19.57
C LEU A 4 2.29 0.33 -20.53
N GLU A 5 3.28 1.19 -20.83
CA GLU A 5 3.13 2.31 -21.76
C GLU A 5 2.86 1.82 -23.19
N ILE A 6 3.51 0.73 -23.61
CA ILE A 6 3.29 0.09 -24.92
C ILE A 6 1.90 -0.55 -24.97
N ALA A 7 1.49 -1.25 -23.91
CA ALA A 7 0.17 -1.85 -23.80
C ALA A 7 -0.94 -0.79 -23.84
N GLU A 8 -0.75 0.34 -23.13
CA GLU A 8 -1.68 1.47 -23.17
C GLU A 8 -1.76 2.10 -24.58
N LEU A 9 -0.61 2.28 -25.25
CA LEU A 9 -0.57 2.74 -26.64
C LEU A 9 -1.36 1.81 -27.55
N PHE A 10 -1.19 0.51 -27.43
CA PHE A 10 -1.91 -0.49 -28.24
C PHE A 10 -3.43 -0.48 -27.95
N ARG A 11 -3.85 -0.34 -26.69
CA ARG A 11 -5.26 -0.19 -26.33
C ARG A 11 -5.87 1.09 -26.94
N ARG A 12 -5.13 2.19 -26.96
CA ARG A 12 -5.57 3.43 -27.62
C ARG A 12 -5.72 3.26 -29.12
N VAL A 13 -4.83 2.51 -29.75
CA VAL A 13 -4.91 2.18 -31.19
C VAL A 13 -6.11 1.24 -31.44
N ALA A 14 -6.32 0.22 -30.62
CA ALA A 14 -7.47 -0.68 -30.71
C ALA A 14 -8.80 0.10 -30.56
N ALA A 15 -8.86 1.01 -29.58
CA ALA A 15 -10.03 1.88 -29.39
C ALA A 15 -10.29 2.78 -30.60
N ALA A 16 -9.24 3.35 -31.20
CA ALA A 16 -9.38 4.12 -32.42
C ALA A 16 -9.89 3.26 -33.60
N TYR A 17 -9.39 2.05 -33.75
CA TYR A 17 -9.91 1.11 -34.76
C TYR A 17 -11.38 0.75 -34.52
N GLU A 18 -11.80 0.54 -33.26
CA GLU A 18 -13.19 0.26 -32.93
C GLU A 18 -14.13 1.41 -33.32
N ILE A 19 -13.70 2.64 -33.06
CA ILE A 19 -14.46 3.86 -33.43
C ILE A 19 -14.53 4.05 -34.96
N LEU A 20 -13.45 3.73 -35.65
CA LEU A 20 -13.36 3.83 -37.10
C LEU A 20 -14.00 2.63 -37.83
N GLU A 21 -14.61 1.71 -37.08
CA GLU A 21 -15.26 0.50 -37.60
C GLU A 21 -14.32 -0.36 -38.46
N GLU A 22 -13.05 -0.38 -38.11
CA GLU A 22 -12.04 -1.24 -38.75
C GLU A 22 -12.33 -2.72 -38.52
N ASN A 23 -11.64 -3.58 -39.27
CA ASN A 23 -11.80 -5.04 -39.18
C ASN A 23 -11.62 -5.53 -37.72
N ARG A 24 -12.63 -6.27 -37.22
CA ARG A 24 -12.67 -6.81 -35.85
C ARG A 24 -11.43 -7.64 -35.49
N PHE A 25 -10.84 -8.35 -36.47
CA PHE A 25 -9.61 -9.12 -36.21
C PHE A 25 -8.41 -8.20 -35.91
N LYS A 26 -8.35 -7.02 -36.52
CA LYS A 26 -7.34 -6.00 -36.20
C LYS A 26 -7.48 -5.51 -34.76
N ILE A 27 -8.70 -5.15 -34.34
CA ILE A 27 -8.99 -4.68 -32.97
C ILE A 27 -8.55 -5.73 -31.97
N ILE A 28 -9.00 -6.99 -32.14
CA ILE A 28 -8.66 -8.11 -31.28
C ILE A 28 -7.12 -8.38 -31.26
N ALA A 29 -6.44 -8.20 -32.38
CA ALA A 29 -5.00 -8.43 -32.45
C ALA A 29 -4.23 -7.40 -31.60
N TYR A 30 -4.62 -6.11 -31.63
CA TYR A 30 -3.97 -5.08 -30.82
C TYR A 30 -4.34 -5.21 -29.35
N ASP A 31 -5.58 -5.57 -28.98
CA ASP A 31 -5.96 -5.85 -27.59
C ASP A 31 -5.20 -7.06 -27.02
N ARG A 32 -5.05 -8.12 -27.83
CA ARG A 32 -4.25 -9.28 -27.44
C ARG A 32 -2.78 -8.93 -27.27
N ALA A 33 -2.23 -8.18 -28.20
CA ALA A 33 -0.84 -7.74 -28.12
C ALA A 33 -0.62 -6.82 -26.92
N ALA A 34 -1.55 -5.91 -26.63
CA ALA A 34 -1.52 -5.09 -25.43
C ALA A 34 -1.50 -5.95 -24.15
N THR A 35 -2.40 -6.92 -24.07
CA THR A 35 -2.45 -7.86 -22.94
C THR A 35 -1.17 -8.68 -22.84
N SER A 36 -0.67 -9.22 -23.96
CA SER A 36 0.57 -10.01 -23.95
C SER A 36 1.78 -9.19 -23.54
N ILE A 37 1.92 -7.95 -24.02
CA ILE A 37 3.03 -7.06 -23.65
C ILE A 37 2.93 -6.64 -22.18
N GLU A 38 1.75 -6.31 -21.69
CA GLU A 38 1.51 -5.94 -20.29
C GLU A 38 1.94 -7.06 -19.33
N HIS A 39 1.70 -8.33 -19.72
CA HIS A 39 2.02 -9.52 -18.93
C HIS A 39 3.37 -10.18 -19.30
N LEU A 40 4.17 -9.54 -20.15
CA LEU A 40 5.52 -10.06 -20.44
C LEU A 40 6.36 -10.13 -19.18
N THR A 41 7.10 -11.21 -19.06
CA THR A 41 8.05 -11.44 -17.97
C THR A 41 9.31 -10.60 -18.10
N SER A 42 9.60 -10.11 -19.31
CA SER A 42 10.73 -9.24 -19.65
C SER A 42 10.22 -7.95 -20.28
N GLU A 43 11.01 -6.89 -20.25
CA GLU A 43 10.65 -5.70 -21.05
C GLU A 43 10.63 -6.08 -22.54
N ALA A 44 9.58 -5.64 -23.26
CA ALA A 44 9.44 -5.89 -24.69
C ALA A 44 10.66 -5.37 -25.48
N LYS A 45 11.29 -4.30 -24.97
CA LYS A 45 12.52 -3.75 -25.52
C LYS A 45 13.70 -4.72 -25.41
N ASP A 46 13.83 -5.44 -24.30
CA ASP A 46 14.91 -6.43 -24.09
C ASP A 46 14.72 -7.63 -25.05
N LEU A 47 13.45 -8.07 -25.24
CA LEU A 47 13.14 -9.12 -26.22
C LEU A 47 13.39 -8.67 -27.67
N TRP A 48 13.17 -7.40 -27.98
CA TRP A 48 13.51 -6.83 -29.28
C TRP A 48 15.02 -6.78 -29.50
N ASP A 49 15.79 -6.32 -28.50
CA ASP A 49 17.26 -6.28 -28.55
C ASP A 49 17.87 -7.69 -28.73
N ASP A 50 17.19 -8.72 -28.19
CA ASP A 50 17.58 -10.14 -28.35
C ASP A 50 17.04 -10.78 -29.64
N GLY A 51 16.24 -10.09 -30.45
CA GLY A 51 15.60 -10.63 -31.65
C GLY A 51 14.52 -11.69 -31.38
N LYS A 52 13.85 -11.63 -30.21
CA LYS A 52 12.88 -12.65 -29.73
C LYS A 52 11.43 -12.16 -29.65
N LEU A 53 11.10 -10.99 -30.20
CA LEU A 53 9.73 -10.45 -30.16
C LEU A 53 8.69 -11.36 -30.81
N ASP A 54 9.05 -12.11 -31.83
CA ASP A 54 8.19 -13.05 -32.52
C ASP A 54 7.82 -14.28 -31.69
N THR A 55 8.54 -14.53 -30.60
CA THR A 55 8.23 -15.61 -29.65
C THR A 55 7.08 -15.25 -28.68
N VAL A 56 6.67 -13.97 -28.64
CA VAL A 56 5.64 -13.49 -27.74
C VAL A 56 4.25 -13.85 -28.29
N PRO A 57 3.43 -14.61 -27.54
CA PRO A 57 2.08 -14.94 -27.97
C PRO A 57 1.25 -13.68 -28.27
N GLY A 58 0.58 -13.63 -29.42
CA GLY A 58 -0.22 -12.48 -29.82
C GLY A 58 0.54 -11.37 -30.56
N ILE A 59 1.87 -11.43 -30.67
CA ILE A 59 2.68 -10.52 -31.49
C ILE A 59 2.90 -11.17 -32.84
N GLY A 60 2.07 -10.83 -33.81
CA GLY A 60 2.27 -11.24 -35.20
C GLY A 60 3.22 -10.30 -35.96
N ALA A 61 3.63 -10.68 -37.17
CA ALA A 61 4.60 -9.95 -38.00
C ALA A 61 4.29 -8.45 -38.16
N ALA A 62 3.03 -8.05 -38.29
CA ALA A 62 2.63 -6.65 -38.42
C ALA A 62 2.88 -5.86 -37.13
N ILE A 63 2.56 -6.44 -35.97
CA ILE A 63 2.77 -5.81 -34.66
C ILE A 63 4.25 -5.76 -34.31
N SER A 64 5.01 -6.83 -34.61
CA SER A 64 6.46 -6.87 -34.46
C SER A 64 7.15 -5.74 -35.25
N LYS A 65 6.70 -5.47 -36.49
CA LYS A 65 7.20 -4.36 -37.29
C LYS A 65 6.88 -2.98 -36.68
N HIS A 66 5.71 -2.81 -36.05
CA HIS A 66 5.37 -1.56 -35.36
C HIS A 66 6.19 -1.40 -34.06
N LEU A 67 6.49 -2.48 -33.35
CA LEU A 67 7.38 -2.45 -32.19
C LEU A 67 8.83 -2.12 -32.61
N ASP A 68 9.29 -2.67 -33.73
CA ASP A 68 10.59 -2.32 -34.31
C ASP A 68 10.68 -0.82 -34.63
N GLU A 69 9.68 -0.26 -35.29
CA GLU A 69 9.59 1.18 -35.55
C GLU A 69 9.57 1.98 -34.23
N LEU A 70 8.78 1.53 -33.24
CA LEU A 70 8.67 2.18 -31.95
C LEU A 70 10.00 2.23 -31.20
N PHE A 71 10.71 1.11 -31.11
CA PHE A 71 11.97 1.02 -30.38
C PHE A 71 13.13 1.71 -31.10
N THR A 72 13.07 1.79 -32.45
CA THR A 72 14.08 2.48 -33.26
C THR A 72 13.87 3.99 -33.28
N THR A 73 12.63 4.47 -33.39
CA THR A 73 12.34 5.89 -33.66
C THR A 73 11.59 6.60 -32.52
N GLY A 74 11.16 5.86 -31.49
CA GLY A 74 10.36 6.38 -30.39
C GLY A 74 8.87 6.60 -30.71
N LYS A 75 8.43 6.32 -31.94
CA LYS A 75 7.04 6.49 -32.39
C LYS A 75 6.69 5.56 -33.54
N VAL A 76 5.40 5.36 -33.78
CA VAL A 76 4.89 4.56 -34.90
C VAL A 76 4.00 5.46 -35.77
N ARG A 77 4.45 5.78 -36.99
CA ARG A 77 3.71 6.67 -37.92
C ARG A 77 2.30 6.20 -38.21
N HIS A 78 2.13 4.87 -38.30
CA HIS A 78 0.81 4.28 -38.51
C HIS A 78 -0.13 4.57 -37.34
N PHE A 79 0.32 4.48 -36.10
CA PHE A 79 -0.49 4.76 -34.91
C PHE A 79 -0.87 6.23 -34.84
N ASP A 80 0.07 7.13 -35.09
CA ASP A 80 -0.20 8.56 -35.14
C ASP A 80 -1.29 8.88 -36.19
N SER A 81 -1.20 8.26 -37.37
CA SER A 81 -2.17 8.42 -38.45
C SER A 81 -3.57 7.90 -38.08
N VAL A 82 -3.66 6.80 -37.36
CA VAL A 82 -4.95 6.22 -36.92
C VAL A 82 -5.56 7.06 -35.80
N MET A 83 -4.76 7.38 -34.79
CA MET A 83 -5.24 8.17 -33.64
C MET A 83 -5.62 9.60 -34.00
N ALA A 84 -4.99 10.19 -35.03
CA ALA A 84 -5.37 11.53 -35.55
C ALA A 84 -6.77 11.60 -36.18
N LYS A 85 -7.37 10.46 -36.54
CA LYS A 85 -8.71 10.37 -37.11
C LYS A 85 -9.84 10.41 -36.07
N VAL A 86 -9.51 10.33 -34.80
CA VAL A 86 -10.47 10.36 -33.68
C VAL A 86 -10.16 11.53 -32.74
N PRO A 87 -11.16 12.15 -32.11
CA PRO A 87 -10.92 13.24 -31.16
C PRO A 87 -10.02 12.79 -29.98
N ALA A 88 -8.94 13.52 -29.77
CA ALA A 88 -7.98 13.18 -28.70
C ALA A 88 -8.61 13.15 -27.29
N ALA A 89 -9.73 13.87 -27.09
CA ALA A 89 -10.49 13.90 -25.84
C ALA A 89 -11.12 12.54 -25.46
N ILE A 90 -11.18 11.58 -26.38
CA ILE A 90 -11.71 10.23 -26.10
C ILE A 90 -10.78 9.46 -25.17
N PHE A 91 -9.46 9.54 -25.38
CA PHE A 91 -8.49 8.69 -24.71
C PHE A 91 -8.48 8.84 -23.18
N PRO A 92 -8.56 10.04 -22.57
CA PRO A 92 -8.71 10.15 -21.13
C PRO A 92 -10.03 9.58 -20.58
N LEU A 93 -11.11 9.60 -21.38
CA LEU A 93 -12.39 9.02 -20.97
C LEU A 93 -12.37 7.50 -20.93
N LEU A 94 -11.50 6.84 -21.70
CA LEU A 94 -11.33 5.39 -21.63
C LEU A 94 -10.80 4.90 -20.28
N GLN A 95 -10.24 5.81 -19.49
CA GLN A 95 -9.77 5.52 -18.12
C GLN A 95 -10.89 5.61 -17.09
N VAL A 96 -12.07 6.15 -17.47
CA VAL A 96 -13.24 6.22 -16.60
C VAL A 96 -14.02 4.90 -16.71
N PRO A 97 -14.25 4.19 -15.61
CA PRO A 97 -14.98 2.92 -15.61
C PRO A 97 -16.31 3.01 -16.37
N GLY A 98 -16.67 1.96 -17.12
CA GLY A 98 -17.92 1.90 -17.87
C GLY A 98 -17.99 2.75 -19.15
N LEU A 99 -16.94 3.53 -19.48
CA LEU A 99 -16.82 4.32 -20.71
C LEU A 99 -15.93 3.60 -21.74
N GLY A 100 -16.52 2.72 -22.54
CA GLY A 100 -15.83 2.11 -23.69
C GLY A 100 -15.69 3.07 -24.88
N PRO A 101 -14.93 2.68 -25.95
CA PRO A 101 -14.59 3.53 -27.09
C PRO A 101 -15.81 4.20 -27.75
N LYS A 102 -16.85 3.45 -28.09
CA LYS A 102 -18.06 3.96 -28.75
C LYS A 102 -18.86 4.93 -27.88
N LYS A 103 -18.99 4.63 -26.57
CA LYS A 103 -19.67 5.54 -25.63
C LYS A 103 -18.88 6.84 -25.48
N SER A 104 -17.58 6.75 -25.29
CA SER A 104 -16.69 7.92 -25.18
C SER A 104 -16.73 8.79 -26.44
N PHE A 105 -16.70 8.16 -27.62
CA PHE A 105 -16.81 8.88 -28.90
C PHE A 105 -18.15 9.61 -29.01
N LYS A 106 -19.28 8.94 -28.70
CA LYS A 106 -20.62 9.52 -28.75
C LYS A 106 -20.76 10.72 -27.79
N LEU A 107 -20.24 10.60 -26.58
CA LEU A 107 -20.24 11.67 -25.58
C LEU A 107 -19.38 12.87 -26.01
N VAL A 108 -18.14 12.61 -26.44
CA VAL A 108 -17.21 13.65 -26.89
C VAL A 108 -17.79 14.44 -28.09
N THR A 109 -18.34 13.74 -29.06
CA THR A 109 -18.88 14.36 -30.27
C THR A 109 -20.20 15.10 -30.03
N THR A 110 -21.14 14.50 -29.31
CA THR A 110 -22.44 15.07 -29.01
C THR A 110 -22.35 16.30 -28.09
N LEU A 111 -21.53 16.19 -27.05
CA LEU A 111 -21.33 17.26 -26.05
C LEU A 111 -20.22 18.24 -26.44
N ARG A 112 -19.56 18.04 -27.60
CA ARG A 112 -18.45 18.86 -28.12
C ARG A 112 -17.29 19.05 -27.12
N LEU A 113 -16.87 17.96 -26.48
CA LEU A 113 -15.81 17.97 -25.50
C LEU A 113 -14.44 17.90 -26.21
N ASN A 114 -13.83 19.04 -26.48
CA ASN A 114 -12.65 19.12 -27.36
C ASN A 114 -11.30 19.16 -26.62
N ASN A 115 -11.29 19.37 -25.30
CA ASN A 115 -10.05 19.51 -24.53
C ASN A 115 -9.70 18.23 -23.80
N PRO A 116 -8.68 17.47 -24.24
CA PRO A 116 -8.27 16.23 -23.59
C PRO A 116 -7.87 16.39 -22.12
N LYS A 117 -7.31 17.55 -21.73
CA LYS A 117 -6.87 17.80 -20.35
C LYS A 117 -8.03 17.98 -19.37
N ASN A 118 -9.17 18.47 -19.86
CA ASN A 118 -10.30 18.81 -19.01
C ASN A 118 -11.53 17.93 -19.27
N VAL A 119 -11.46 17.00 -20.22
CA VAL A 119 -12.61 16.25 -20.73
C VAL A 119 -13.41 15.52 -19.64
N VAL A 120 -12.75 14.95 -18.64
CA VAL A 120 -13.41 14.27 -17.51
C VAL A 120 -14.19 15.26 -16.66
N ALA A 121 -13.61 16.44 -16.37
CA ALA A 121 -14.28 17.50 -15.63
C ALA A 121 -15.45 18.12 -16.43
N ASP A 122 -15.29 18.23 -17.74
CA ASP A 122 -16.31 18.75 -18.65
C ASP A 122 -17.48 17.76 -18.76
N LEU A 123 -17.19 16.46 -18.83
CA LEU A 123 -18.19 15.40 -18.82
C LEU A 123 -18.97 15.36 -17.49
N GLU A 124 -18.28 15.53 -16.37
CA GLU A 124 -18.94 15.61 -15.05
C GLU A 124 -19.90 16.80 -14.97
N ARG A 125 -19.47 17.97 -15.48
CA ARG A 125 -20.37 19.16 -15.54
C ARG A 125 -21.58 18.91 -16.42
N ALA A 126 -21.41 18.24 -17.56
CA ALA A 126 -22.49 17.86 -18.43
C ALA A 126 -23.47 16.88 -17.76
N ALA A 127 -22.97 15.89 -17.04
CA ALA A 127 -23.79 14.93 -16.30
C ALA A 127 -24.56 15.60 -15.15
N LYS A 128 -23.91 16.46 -14.36
CA LYS A 128 -24.58 17.26 -13.31
C LYS A 128 -25.64 18.22 -13.87
N ALA A 129 -25.53 18.61 -15.12
CA ALA A 129 -26.50 19.46 -15.83
C ALA A 129 -27.55 18.62 -16.60
N HIS A 130 -27.67 17.32 -16.37
CA HIS A 130 -28.59 16.39 -17.02
C HIS A 130 -28.56 16.44 -18.57
N LYS A 131 -27.34 16.56 -19.12
CA LYS A 131 -27.14 16.62 -20.57
C LYS A 131 -26.79 15.28 -21.19
N ILE A 132 -26.55 14.23 -20.41
CA ILE A 132 -26.19 12.90 -20.89
C ILE A 132 -27.44 12.03 -21.07
N ALA A 133 -28.37 12.06 -20.12
CA ALA A 133 -29.58 11.25 -20.14
C ALA A 133 -30.42 11.42 -21.44
N PRO A 134 -30.52 12.64 -22.06
CA PRO A 134 -31.25 12.83 -23.33
C PRO A 134 -30.53 12.27 -24.56
N ILE A 135 -29.24 11.88 -24.46
CA ILE A 135 -28.49 11.36 -25.61
C ILE A 135 -28.99 9.94 -25.91
N GLU A 136 -29.32 9.67 -27.16
CA GLU A 136 -29.76 8.36 -27.62
C GLU A 136 -28.78 7.26 -27.19
N GLY A 137 -29.27 6.20 -26.54
CA GLY A 137 -28.48 5.09 -25.99
C GLY A 137 -27.90 5.36 -24.59
N PHE A 138 -28.23 6.53 -23.99
CA PHE A 138 -28.04 6.83 -22.58
C PHE A 138 -29.41 7.08 -21.94
N GLY A 139 -29.48 7.00 -20.62
CA GLY A 139 -30.68 7.29 -19.83
C GLY A 139 -30.24 7.80 -18.45
N GLU A 140 -31.21 8.13 -17.59
CA GLU A 140 -30.94 8.66 -16.24
C GLU A 140 -29.99 7.76 -15.45
N LYS A 141 -30.21 6.44 -15.46
CA LYS A 141 -29.33 5.47 -14.80
C LYS A 141 -27.90 5.50 -15.37
N SER A 142 -27.74 5.61 -16.68
CA SER A 142 -26.40 5.70 -17.30
C SER A 142 -25.70 7.00 -16.93
N GLU A 143 -26.44 8.11 -16.77
CA GLU A 143 -25.90 9.40 -16.32
C GLU A 143 -25.46 9.34 -14.86
N GLU A 144 -26.26 8.70 -13.98
CA GLU A 144 -25.89 8.47 -12.57
C GLU A 144 -24.65 7.58 -12.46
N ASP A 145 -24.61 6.47 -13.21
CA ASP A 145 -23.45 5.55 -13.25
C ASP A 145 -22.19 6.31 -13.73
N ILE A 146 -22.30 7.15 -14.76
CA ILE A 146 -21.17 7.97 -15.25
C ILE A 146 -20.72 8.96 -14.18
N LEU A 147 -21.63 9.63 -13.47
CA LEU A 147 -21.28 10.53 -12.36
C LEU A 147 -20.56 9.78 -11.23
N GLY A 148 -21.08 8.63 -10.83
CA GLY A 148 -20.45 7.77 -9.84
C GLY A 148 -19.04 7.32 -10.27
N ASN A 149 -18.90 6.90 -11.52
CA ASN A 149 -17.63 6.45 -12.09
C ASN A 149 -16.61 7.60 -12.24
N ILE A 150 -17.05 8.81 -12.64
CA ILE A 150 -16.20 10.00 -12.67
C ILE A 150 -15.78 10.40 -11.25
N ALA A 151 -16.69 10.35 -10.29
CA ALA A 151 -16.37 10.65 -8.90
C ALA A 151 -15.31 9.66 -8.36
N SER A 152 -15.45 8.38 -8.70
CA SER A 152 -14.47 7.33 -8.38
C SER A 152 -13.13 7.58 -9.08
N TYR A 153 -13.13 7.91 -10.36
CA TYR A 153 -11.93 8.24 -11.13
C TYR A 153 -11.20 9.48 -10.59
N LYS A 154 -11.94 10.57 -10.25
CA LYS A 154 -11.37 11.81 -9.71
C LYS A 154 -10.84 11.67 -8.28
N LYS A 155 -11.48 10.83 -7.49
CA LYS A 155 -11.03 10.54 -6.11
C LYS A 155 -9.75 9.70 -6.09
N GLY A 156 -9.15 9.38 -7.27
CA GLY A 156 -8.04 8.45 -7.32
C GLY A 156 -8.44 7.09 -6.78
N TYR A 157 -9.76 6.81 -6.77
CA TYR A 157 -10.21 5.48 -6.40
C TYR A 157 -9.41 4.50 -7.22
N ILE A 158 -8.69 3.72 -6.48
CA ILE A 158 -7.94 2.56 -6.87
C ILE A 158 -8.47 2.10 -8.22
N LYS A 159 -7.60 2.12 -9.25
CA LYS A 159 -7.89 1.49 -10.54
C LYS A 159 -8.72 0.25 -10.23
N GLU A 160 -9.91 0.13 -10.83
CA GLU A 160 -10.76 -1.05 -10.63
C GLU A 160 -9.86 -2.27 -10.55
N ASN A 161 -9.90 -2.99 -9.43
CA ASN A 161 -9.14 -4.19 -9.08
C ASN A 161 -7.95 -4.06 -8.10
N ARG A 162 -7.56 -2.90 -7.56
CA ARG A 162 -6.56 -2.93 -6.49
C ARG A 162 -7.21 -3.42 -5.18
N MET A 163 -6.45 -4.07 -4.34
CA MET A 163 -6.86 -4.57 -3.04
C MET A 163 -5.94 -4.01 -1.94
N VAL A 164 -6.39 -3.97 -0.71
CA VAL A 164 -5.53 -3.62 0.43
C VAL A 164 -4.47 -4.70 0.65
N LEU A 165 -3.34 -4.30 1.22
CA LEU A 165 -2.19 -5.18 1.42
C LEU A 165 -2.56 -6.50 2.14
N SER A 166 -3.41 -6.45 3.16
CA SER A 166 -3.82 -7.65 3.91
C SER A 166 -4.65 -8.64 3.07
N GLU A 167 -5.50 -8.16 2.17
CA GLU A 167 -6.27 -9.03 1.25
C GLU A 167 -5.32 -9.76 0.30
N ALA A 168 -4.36 -9.01 -0.29
CA ALA A 168 -3.36 -9.60 -1.19
C ALA A 168 -2.47 -10.63 -0.46
N ASP A 169 -2.05 -10.31 0.76
CA ASP A 169 -1.22 -11.18 1.59
C ASP A 169 -1.94 -12.49 1.96
N ALA A 170 -3.23 -12.39 2.31
CA ALA A 170 -4.05 -13.57 2.59
C ALA A 170 -4.21 -14.49 1.36
N ILE A 171 -4.48 -13.92 0.18
CA ILE A 171 -4.58 -14.69 -1.07
C ILE A 171 -3.23 -15.30 -1.43
N ALA A 172 -2.15 -14.52 -1.37
CA ALA A 172 -0.80 -15.01 -1.66
C ALA A 172 -0.41 -16.17 -0.73
N THR A 173 -0.75 -16.09 0.55
CA THR A 173 -0.51 -17.15 1.53
C THR A 173 -1.20 -18.45 1.10
N LEU A 174 -2.47 -18.40 0.71
CA LEU A 174 -3.20 -19.59 0.24
C LEU A 174 -2.56 -20.22 -1.01
N VAL A 175 -2.13 -19.39 -1.97
CA VAL A 175 -1.45 -19.84 -3.18
C VAL A 175 -0.08 -20.44 -2.87
N ILE A 176 0.70 -19.79 -2.02
CA ILE A 176 2.02 -20.26 -1.57
C ILE A 176 1.91 -21.60 -0.84
N ASP A 177 0.91 -21.76 0.03
CA ASP A 177 0.67 -23.01 0.74
C ASP A 177 0.24 -24.15 -0.21
N HIS A 178 -0.51 -23.81 -1.26
CA HIS A 178 -0.81 -24.77 -2.32
C HIS A 178 0.46 -25.17 -3.09
N LEU A 179 1.28 -24.21 -3.49
CA LEU A 179 2.51 -24.45 -4.24
C LEU A 179 3.53 -25.27 -3.45
N LYS A 180 3.70 -25.00 -2.17
CA LYS A 180 4.63 -25.74 -1.29
C LYS A 180 4.31 -27.23 -1.14
N LYS A 181 3.10 -27.67 -1.48
CA LYS A 181 2.73 -29.09 -1.49
C LYS A 181 3.28 -29.85 -2.69
N SER A 182 3.79 -29.19 -3.70
CA SER A 182 4.37 -29.82 -4.88
C SER A 182 5.83 -30.21 -4.65
N PRO A 183 6.21 -31.48 -4.88
CA PRO A 183 7.62 -31.91 -4.77
C PRO A 183 8.52 -31.34 -5.89
N ALA A 184 7.91 -30.78 -6.94
CA ALA A 184 8.65 -30.11 -8.03
C ALA A 184 9.12 -28.71 -7.66
N ILE A 185 8.58 -28.10 -6.58
CA ILE A 185 8.83 -26.72 -6.20
C ILE A 185 9.82 -26.69 -5.04
N LEU A 186 10.94 -25.98 -5.23
CA LEU A 186 12.04 -25.89 -4.27
C LEU A 186 11.94 -24.64 -3.38
N ARG A 187 11.45 -23.52 -3.95
CA ARG A 187 11.30 -22.26 -3.26
C ARG A 187 10.13 -21.48 -3.86
N VAL A 188 9.41 -20.73 -3.02
CA VAL A 188 8.31 -19.85 -3.41
C VAL A 188 8.43 -18.54 -2.65
N ASP A 189 8.36 -17.42 -3.34
CA ASP A 189 8.33 -16.08 -2.76
C ASP A 189 7.28 -15.20 -3.46
N THR A 190 6.76 -14.19 -2.78
CA THR A 190 6.00 -13.12 -3.43
C THR A 190 6.93 -12.22 -4.24
N LEU A 191 6.38 -11.49 -5.21
CA LEU A 191 7.07 -10.52 -6.04
C LEU A 191 6.35 -9.17 -6.06
N GLY A 192 6.78 -8.27 -6.91
CA GLY A 192 6.09 -7.02 -7.24
C GLY A 192 5.80 -6.13 -6.04
N SER A 193 4.69 -5.42 -6.11
CA SER A 193 4.25 -4.49 -5.08
C SER A 193 3.91 -5.18 -3.74
N LEU A 194 3.46 -6.44 -3.79
CA LEU A 194 3.19 -7.21 -2.57
C LEU A 194 4.48 -7.48 -1.80
N ARG A 195 5.55 -7.90 -2.46
CA ARG A 195 6.85 -8.12 -1.80
C ARG A 195 7.44 -6.82 -1.26
N ARG A 196 7.22 -5.69 -1.94
CA ARG A 196 7.59 -4.37 -1.45
C ARG A 196 6.66 -3.82 -0.37
N GLN A 197 5.61 -4.55 0.02
CA GLN A 197 4.65 -4.17 1.06
C GLN A 197 3.98 -2.81 0.79
N VAL A 198 3.60 -2.54 -0.46
CA VAL A 198 2.86 -1.32 -0.82
C VAL A 198 1.45 -1.38 -0.22
N SER A 199 0.92 -0.25 0.22
CA SER A 199 -0.39 -0.18 0.92
C SER A 199 -1.56 -0.76 0.11
N THR A 200 -1.47 -0.73 -1.22
CA THR A 200 -2.48 -1.34 -2.11
C THR A 200 -1.81 -2.12 -3.23
N ILE A 201 -2.37 -3.27 -3.59
CA ILE A 201 -1.83 -4.24 -4.54
C ILE A 201 -2.78 -4.36 -5.73
N GLY A 202 -2.26 -4.36 -6.96
CA GLY A 202 -3.06 -4.54 -8.19
C GLY A 202 -3.26 -6.02 -8.51
N ASP A 203 -2.17 -6.71 -8.65
CA ASP A 203 -2.05 -8.13 -8.98
C ASP A 203 -1.11 -8.83 -7.99
N ILE A 204 -1.24 -10.13 -7.88
CA ILE A 204 -0.43 -10.94 -6.97
C ILE A 204 0.59 -11.70 -7.79
N ASP A 205 1.84 -11.23 -7.74
CA ASP A 205 2.97 -11.89 -8.38
C ASP A 205 3.65 -12.87 -7.42
N ILE A 206 3.90 -14.10 -7.90
CA ILE A 206 4.57 -15.17 -7.16
C ILE A 206 5.70 -15.76 -8.00
N SER A 207 6.84 -15.99 -7.38
CA SER A 207 7.99 -16.67 -7.99
C SER A 207 8.12 -18.09 -7.47
N VAL A 208 8.59 -18.97 -8.33
CA VAL A 208 8.87 -20.38 -8.03
C VAL A 208 10.26 -20.77 -8.55
N ALA A 209 11.09 -21.33 -7.66
CA ALA A 209 12.32 -22.00 -8.06
C ALA A 209 12.05 -23.49 -8.31
N THR A 210 12.39 -23.98 -9.49
CA THR A 210 12.23 -25.40 -9.85
C THR A 210 13.18 -25.85 -10.94
N LYS A 211 13.50 -27.15 -10.96
CA LYS A 211 14.15 -27.83 -12.09
C LYS A 211 13.14 -28.50 -13.04
N LYS A 212 11.83 -28.40 -12.72
CA LYS A 212 10.75 -29.03 -13.48
C LYS A 212 9.63 -28.01 -13.75
N PRO A 213 9.85 -27.05 -14.66
CA PRO A 213 8.93 -25.94 -14.91
C PRO A 213 7.53 -26.42 -15.30
N ASP A 214 7.39 -27.41 -16.19
CA ASP A 214 6.09 -27.92 -16.63
C ASP A 214 5.29 -28.54 -15.48
N ASP A 215 5.95 -29.26 -14.56
CA ASP A 215 5.30 -29.83 -13.38
C ASP A 215 4.81 -28.73 -12.43
N ALA A 216 5.64 -27.68 -12.23
CA ALA A 216 5.28 -26.54 -11.37
C ALA A 216 4.10 -25.74 -11.95
N VAL A 217 4.11 -25.44 -13.25
CA VAL A 217 2.99 -24.79 -13.94
C VAL A 217 1.72 -25.64 -13.88
N SER A 218 1.84 -26.94 -14.16
CA SER A 218 0.70 -27.86 -14.10
C SER A 218 0.12 -27.98 -12.68
N TRP A 219 0.95 -27.87 -11.66
CA TRP A 219 0.51 -27.86 -10.25
C TRP A 219 -0.20 -26.56 -9.90
N PHE A 220 0.34 -25.40 -10.28
CA PHE A 220 -0.28 -24.10 -10.08
C PHE A 220 -1.69 -24.04 -10.69
N LEU A 221 -1.87 -24.57 -11.90
CA LEU A 221 -3.15 -24.62 -12.58
C LEU A 221 -4.22 -25.49 -11.87
N ARG A 222 -3.87 -26.22 -10.81
CA ARG A 222 -4.83 -26.93 -9.95
C ARG A 222 -5.41 -26.05 -8.84
N PHE A 223 -4.84 -24.88 -8.62
CA PHE A 223 -5.40 -23.92 -7.66
C PHE A 223 -6.78 -23.45 -8.13
N PRO A 224 -7.79 -23.30 -7.25
CA PRO A 224 -9.14 -22.88 -7.63
C PRO A 224 -9.14 -21.55 -8.39
N HIS A 225 -9.66 -21.56 -9.62
CA HIS A 225 -9.72 -20.39 -10.49
C HIS A 225 -10.96 -20.44 -11.40
N THR A 226 -11.36 -19.27 -11.94
CA THR A 226 -12.43 -19.16 -12.94
C THR A 226 -11.89 -19.25 -14.36
N LYS A 227 -10.65 -18.76 -14.59
CA LYS A 227 -10.07 -18.70 -15.93
C LYS A 227 -8.55 -18.75 -15.84
N VAL A 228 -7.93 -19.50 -16.76
CA VAL A 228 -6.51 -19.38 -17.07
C VAL A 228 -6.36 -18.22 -18.07
N ILE A 229 -5.70 -17.14 -17.65
CA ILE A 229 -5.45 -15.95 -18.49
C ILE A 229 -4.34 -16.26 -19.47
N GLU A 230 -3.22 -16.79 -18.95
CA GLU A 230 -2.04 -17.13 -19.72
C GLU A 230 -1.39 -18.41 -19.17
N LYS A 231 -0.74 -19.16 -20.06
CA LYS A 231 0.08 -20.33 -19.73
C LYS A 231 1.27 -20.38 -20.68
N GLY A 232 2.47 -20.43 -20.12
CA GLY A 232 3.73 -20.58 -20.85
C GLY A 232 4.72 -21.47 -20.11
N PRO A 233 5.90 -21.74 -20.70
CA PRO A 233 6.94 -22.57 -20.08
C PRO A 233 7.59 -21.89 -18.86
N THR A 234 7.51 -20.57 -18.76
CA THR A 234 8.12 -19.76 -17.69
C THR A 234 7.12 -19.23 -16.68
N GLY A 235 5.82 -19.58 -16.78
CA GLY A 235 4.80 -19.13 -15.85
C GLY A 235 3.37 -19.33 -16.33
N ALA A 236 2.44 -18.90 -15.50
CA ALA A 236 1.01 -18.90 -15.82
C ALA A 236 0.29 -17.82 -15.00
N SER A 237 -0.86 -17.36 -15.51
CA SER A 237 -1.72 -16.35 -14.89
C SER A 237 -3.13 -16.92 -14.70
N LEU A 238 -3.67 -16.78 -13.49
CA LEU A 238 -5.01 -17.24 -13.11
C LEU A 238 -5.89 -16.05 -12.71
N LEU A 239 -7.15 -16.07 -13.18
CA LEU A 239 -8.21 -15.26 -12.60
C LEU A 239 -8.92 -16.10 -11.54
N LEU A 240 -8.86 -15.68 -10.29
CA LEU A 240 -9.49 -16.39 -9.17
C LEU A 240 -11.01 -16.18 -9.14
N VAL A 241 -11.71 -16.96 -8.31
CA VAL A 241 -13.18 -16.88 -8.15
C VAL A 241 -13.64 -15.51 -7.65
N ASN A 242 -12.81 -14.83 -6.86
CA ASN A 242 -13.08 -13.47 -6.35
C ASN A 242 -12.70 -12.35 -7.34
N GLY A 243 -12.35 -12.68 -8.58
CA GLY A 243 -11.96 -11.72 -9.62
C GLY A 243 -10.53 -11.18 -9.49
N ARG A 244 -9.72 -11.68 -8.54
CA ARG A 244 -8.31 -11.27 -8.39
C ARG A 244 -7.41 -12.08 -9.32
N GLN A 245 -6.38 -11.43 -9.85
CA GLN A 245 -5.37 -12.07 -10.71
C GLN A 245 -4.18 -12.51 -9.86
N VAL A 246 -3.67 -13.71 -10.17
CA VAL A 246 -2.42 -14.25 -9.61
C VAL A 246 -1.52 -14.69 -10.74
N ASP A 247 -0.32 -14.16 -10.78
CA ASP A 247 0.71 -14.45 -11.77
C ASP A 247 1.84 -15.24 -11.13
N MET A 248 2.13 -16.40 -11.69
CA MET A 248 3.25 -17.23 -11.24
C MET A 248 4.36 -17.22 -12.29
N ARG A 249 5.58 -16.95 -11.85
CA ARG A 249 6.80 -17.00 -12.64
C ARG A 249 7.72 -18.11 -12.17
N VAL A 250 8.33 -18.79 -13.12
CA VAL A 250 9.18 -19.96 -12.87
C VAL A 250 10.60 -19.65 -13.27
N GLN A 251 11.56 -19.98 -12.40
CA GLN A 251 12.99 -19.85 -12.68
C GLN A 251 13.74 -21.06 -12.14
N LYS A 252 14.90 -21.36 -12.76
CA LYS A 252 15.83 -22.34 -12.22
C LYS A 252 16.48 -21.84 -10.94
N PRO A 253 16.85 -22.71 -9.99
CA PRO A 253 17.40 -22.30 -8.70
C PRO A 253 18.65 -21.41 -8.81
N GLU A 254 19.49 -21.65 -9.82
CA GLU A 254 20.77 -20.95 -10.02
C GLU A 254 20.60 -19.47 -10.39
N ALA A 255 19.47 -19.09 -11.01
CA ALA A 255 19.15 -17.72 -11.43
C ALA A 255 18.01 -17.07 -10.59
N TYR A 256 17.58 -17.73 -9.52
CA TYR A 256 16.40 -17.33 -8.75
C TYR A 256 16.56 -15.97 -8.07
N GLY A 257 17.77 -15.65 -7.58
CA GLY A 257 18.06 -14.35 -6.97
C GLY A 257 17.97 -13.19 -7.96
N ALA A 258 18.42 -13.40 -9.20
CA ALA A 258 18.28 -12.40 -10.26
C ALA A 258 16.80 -12.15 -10.61
N MET A 259 16.00 -13.22 -10.71
CA MET A 259 14.55 -13.10 -10.92
C MET A 259 13.86 -12.36 -9.76
N LEU A 260 14.19 -12.69 -8.50
CA LEU A 260 13.65 -12.00 -7.34
C LEU A 260 13.94 -10.50 -7.40
N GLN A 261 15.18 -10.11 -7.69
CA GLN A 261 15.55 -8.70 -7.81
C GLN A 261 14.75 -8.02 -8.91
N TYR A 262 14.73 -8.62 -10.10
CA TYR A 262 14.10 -8.03 -11.29
C TYR A 262 12.59 -7.82 -11.11
N PHE A 263 11.85 -8.86 -10.69
CA PHE A 263 10.39 -8.81 -10.56
C PHE A 263 9.89 -8.24 -9.23
N THR A 264 10.75 -8.07 -8.24
CA THR A 264 10.39 -7.27 -7.05
C THR A 264 10.20 -5.80 -7.45
N GLY A 265 11.00 -5.29 -8.40
CA GLY A 265 10.96 -3.89 -8.80
C GLY A 265 11.40 -2.95 -7.64
N SER A 266 10.92 -1.70 -7.55
CA SER A 266 9.96 -1.10 -8.50
C SER A 266 10.57 -0.90 -9.89
N LYS A 267 9.77 -0.42 -10.84
CA LYS A 267 10.28 -0.01 -12.16
C LYS A 267 11.40 1.02 -12.01
N ASP A 268 11.16 2.05 -11.21
CA ASP A 268 12.09 3.17 -11.06
C ASP A 268 13.39 2.71 -10.36
N HIS A 269 13.27 1.86 -9.34
CA HIS A 269 14.43 1.19 -8.73
C HIS A 269 15.23 0.39 -9.76
N ASN A 270 14.57 -0.40 -10.61
CA ASN A 270 15.25 -1.21 -11.63
C ASN A 270 15.95 -0.34 -12.67
N ILE A 271 15.33 0.76 -13.10
CA ILE A 271 15.97 1.72 -14.02
C ILE A 271 17.26 2.26 -13.38
N LYS A 272 17.17 2.73 -12.15
CA LYS A 272 18.32 3.29 -11.43
C LYS A 272 19.42 2.27 -11.18
N LEU A 273 19.06 1.04 -10.80
CA LEU A 273 20.03 -0.05 -10.60
C LEU A 273 20.70 -0.46 -11.90
N ARG A 274 19.98 -0.47 -13.04
CA ARG A 274 20.55 -0.73 -14.38
C ARG A 274 21.52 0.37 -14.78
N GLU A 275 21.19 1.66 -14.57
CA GLU A 275 22.11 2.78 -14.83
C GLU A 275 23.42 2.61 -14.05
N TYR A 276 23.31 2.26 -12.76
CA TYR A 276 24.46 2.00 -11.92
C TYR A 276 25.30 0.81 -12.45
N ALA A 277 24.68 -0.29 -12.83
CA ALA A 277 25.36 -1.46 -13.38
C ALA A 277 26.04 -1.15 -14.72
N LEU A 278 25.37 -0.40 -15.62
CA LEU A 278 25.95 0.04 -16.90
C LEU A 278 27.19 0.88 -16.70
N SER A 279 27.23 1.76 -15.69
CA SER A 279 28.42 2.55 -15.34
C SER A 279 29.61 1.68 -14.95
N LYS A 280 29.36 0.42 -14.56
CA LYS A 280 30.38 -0.59 -14.23
C LYS A 280 30.64 -1.58 -15.38
N GLY A 281 30.07 -1.37 -16.56
CA GLY A 281 30.21 -2.27 -17.71
C GLY A 281 29.38 -3.56 -17.58
N MET A 282 28.29 -3.54 -16.82
CA MET A 282 27.40 -4.66 -16.57
C MET A 282 25.97 -4.36 -17.05
N SER A 283 25.25 -5.38 -17.52
CA SER A 283 23.83 -5.30 -17.89
C SER A 283 23.03 -6.31 -17.07
N LEU A 284 21.84 -5.89 -16.57
CA LEU A 284 21.00 -6.67 -15.66
C LEU A 284 19.75 -7.17 -16.38
N ASN A 285 19.37 -8.42 -16.11
CA ASN A 285 18.06 -8.97 -16.46
C ASN A 285 17.64 -10.04 -15.44
N GLU A 286 16.47 -10.66 -15.65
CA GLU A 286 15.90 -11.69 -14.77
C GLU A 286 16.70 -13.00 -14.71
N TYR A 287 17.68 -13.18 -15.58
CA TYR A 287 18.55 -14.37 -15.59
C TYR A 287 19.87 -14.12 -14.86
N GLY A 288 20.30 -12.84 -14.70
CA GLY A 288 21.56 -12.53 -14.05
C GLY A 288 22.19 -11.21 -14.49
N ILE A 289 23.51 -11.16 -14.34
CA ILE A 289 24.35 -10.01 -14.70
C ILE A 289 25.25 -10.40 -15.87
N LYS A 290 25.10 -9.70 -17.00
CA LYS A 290 25.93 -9.85 -18.18
C LYS A 290 27.11 -8.89 -18.13
N ASP A 291 28.32 -9.41 -18.16
CA ASP A 291 29.54 -8.61 -18.37
C ASP A 291 29.56 -8.12 -19.83
N MET A 292 29.56 -6.80 -20.03
CA MET A 292 29.44 -6.21 -21.37
C MET A 292 30.71 -6.41 -22.24
N ARG A 293 31.86 -6.64 -21.62
CA ARG A 293 33.12 -6.88 -22.28
C ARG A 293 33.24 -8.34 -22.74
N THR A 294 32.99 -9.28 -21.81
CA THR A 294 33.17 -10.73 -22.08
C THR A 294 31.91 -11.37 -22.65
N LYS A 295 30.77 -10.68 -22.62
CA LYS A 295 29.42 -11.17 -22.97
C LYS A 295 28.95 -12.35 -22.11
N LYS A 296 29.68 -12.71 -21.06
CA LYS A 296 29.33 -13.81 -20.16
C LYS A 296 28.15 -13.40 -19.26
N MET A 297 27.16 -14.29 -19.15
CA MET A 297 26.07 -14.19 -18.18
C MET A 297 26.49 -14.87 -16.87
N ASN A 298 26.39 -14.17 -15.75
CA ASN A 298 26.57 -14.73 -14.42
C ASN A 298 25.21 -14.83 -13.75
N GLU A 299 24.87 -16.01 -13.26
CA GLU A 299 23.61 -16.33 -12.60
C GLU A 299 23.80 -16.25 -11.08
N PHE A 300 22.71 -15.95 -10.36
CA PHE A 300 22.75 -15.76 -8.90
C PHE A 300 21.54 -16.44 -8.27
N ALA A 301 21.79 -17.36 -7.32
CA ALA A 301 20.75 -18.08 -6.60
C ALA A 301 20.08 -17.22 -5.52
N THR A 302 20.78 -16.20 -5.03
CA THR A 302 20.29 -15.27 -3.98
C THR A 302 20.40 -13.81 -4.44
N GLU A 303 19.57 -12.94 -3.86
CA GLU A 303 19.67 -11.50 -4.10
C GLU A 303 20.93 -10.90 -3.47
N GLU A 304 21.36 -11.45 -2.34
CA GLU A 304 22.59 -11.04 -1.66
C GLU A 304 23.80 -11.18 -2.58
N ASP A 305 23.93 -12.31 -3.26
CA ASP A 305 25.00 -12.55 -4.23
C ASP A 305 24.86 -11.63 -5.46
N PHE A 306 23.63 -11.41 -5.94
CA PHE A 306 23.34 -10.51 -7.05
C PHE A 306 23.79 -9.07 -6.74
N TYR A 307 23.35 -8.51 -5.60
CA TYR A 307 23.77 -7.17 -5.19
C TYR A 307 25.26 -7.12 -4.84
N GLY A 308 25.82 -8.17 -4.25
CA GLY A 308 27.24 -8.31 -3.95
C GLY A 308 28.11 -8.21 -5.20
N ALA A 309 27.68 -8.80 -6.32
CA ALA A 309 28.39 -8.69 -7.61
C ALA A 309 28.40 -7.24 -8.15
N LEU A 310 27.45 -6.41 -7.75
CA LEU A 310 27.42 -4.97 -8.04
C LEU A 310 28.22 -4.14 -7.02
N SER A 311 28.83 -4.77 -6.02
CA SER A 311 29.46 -4.11 -4.85
C SER A 311 28.45 -3.27 -4.06
N LEU A 312 27.26 -3.82 -3.84
CA LEU A 312 26.20 -3.26 -3.02
C LEU A 312 25.76 -4.27 -1.95
N PRO A 313 25.37 -3.85 -0.75
CA PRO A 313 24.58 -4.69 0.12
C PRO A 313 23.20 -4.94 -0.50
N CYS A 314 22.56 -6.07 -0.17
CA CYS A 314 21.21 -6.35 -0.62
C CYS A 314 20.25 -5.26 -0.09
N ILE A 315 19.54 -4.62 -1.00
CA ILE A 315 18.56 -3.59 -0.66
C ILE A 315 17.23 -4.28 -0.33
N ALA A 316 16.69 -4.01 0.85
CA ALA A 316 15.41 -4.59 1.26
C ALA A 316 14.30 -4.22 0.26
N PRO A 317 13.38 -5.15 -0.06
CA PRO A 317 12.29 -4.89 -1.01
C PRO A 317 11.49 -3.63 -0.71
N GLU A 318 11.22 -3.36 0.57
CA GLU A 318 10.44 -2.21 1.03
C GLU A 318 11.04 -0.85 0.63
N LEU A 319 12.36 -0.78 0.41
CA LEU A 319 13.05 0.46 0.00
C LEU A 319 13.09 0.69 -1.51
N ARG A 320 12.83 -0.30 -2.32
CA ARG A 320 13.05 -0.26 -3.78
C ARG A 320 12.03 0.61 -4.51
N GLU A 321 12.08 1.94 -4.31
CA GLU A 321 11.12 2.91 -4.88
C GLU A 321 11.80 4.13 -5.50
N ASP A 322 13.14 4.06 -5.74
CA ASP A 322 13.98 5.19 -6.23
C ASP A 322 13.86 6.44 -5.33
N ARG A 323 13.99 6.23 -4.01
CA ARG A 323 14.01 7.29 -2.99
C ARG A 323 15.41 7.51 -2.41
N GLY A 324 16.46 7.14 -3.16
CA GLY A 324 17.87 7.28 -2.76
C GLY A 324 18.49 6.04 -2.15
N GLU A 325 17.81 4.87 -2.25
CA GLU A 325 18.29 3.60 -1.68
C GLU A 325 19.55 3.07 -2.39
N ILE A 326 19.75 3.35 -3.69
CA ILE A 326 20.97 2.95 -4.41
C ILE A 326 22.17 3.75 -3.86
N GLU A 327 22.05 5.06 -3.72
CA GLU A 327 23.06 5.93 -3.16
C GLU A 327 23.37 5.59 -1.71
N ALA A 328 22.34 5.25 -0.91
CA ALA A 328 22.52 4.80 0.46
C ALA A 328 23.26 3.46 0.52
N ALA A 329 22.93 2.51 -0.37
CA ALA A 329 23.62 1.23 -0.48
C ALA A 329 25.09 1.41 -0.85
N ILE A 330 25.43 2.34 -1.76
CA ILE A 330 26.80 2.70 -2.10
C ILE A 330 27.54 3.23 -0.87
N ARG A 331 26.93 4.13 -0.11
CA ARG A 331 27.51 4.66 1.14
C ARG A 331 27.73 3.58 2.17
N THR A 332 26.77 2.67 2.35
CA THR A 332 26.90 1.52 3.25
C THR A 332 28.08 0.64 2.86
N HIS A 333 28.22 0.29 1.59
CA HIS A 333 29.35 -0.50 1.09
C HIS A 333 30.70 0.19 1.34
N GLN A 334 30.74 1.51 1.28
CA GLN A 334 31.94 2.32 1.51
C GLN A 334 32.20 2.62 3.00
N GLY A 335 31.35 2.16 3.93
CA GLY A 335 31.46 2.48 5.36
C GLY A 335 31.22 3.96 5.69
N LYS A 336 30.48 4.67 4.83
CA LYS A 336 30.18 6.10 4.98
C LYS A 336 28.89 6.34 5.77
N PRO A 337 28.71 7.48 6.43
CA PRO A 337 27.47 7.84 7.12
C PRO A 337 26.29 7.95 6.12
N ASN A 338 25.08 7.92 6.65
CA ASN A 338 23.82 8.01 5.87
C ASN A 338 23.70 6.89 4.83
N GLY A 339 24.10 5.68 5.21
CA GLY A 339 23.85 4.46 4.45
C GLY A 339 22.40 3.95 4.58
N LEU A 340 22.20 2.67 4.24
CA LEU A 340 20.90 2.02 4.45
C LEU A 340 20.57 1.98 5.96
N PRO A 341 19.30 2.22 6.34
CA PRO A 341 18.89 2.23 7.73
C PRO A 341 18.94 0.83 8.36
N LYS A 342 19.15 0.80 9.68
CA LYS A 342 18.87 -0.39 10.48
C LYS A 342 17.38 -0.41 10.82
N PHE A 343 16.62 -1.08 9.99
CA PHE A 343 15.17 -1.10 10.09
C PHE A 343 14.63 -1.54 11.43
N VAL A 344 13.51 -0.93 11.83
CA VAL A 344 12.64 -1.50 12.84
C VAL A 344 12.12 -2.87 12.37
N THR A 345 12.03 -3.79 13.32
CA THR A 345 11.46 -5.14 13.12
C THR A 345 10.28 -5.36 14.05
N LEU A 346 9.45 -6.36 13.74
CA LEU A 346 8.33 -6.72 14.61
C LEU A 346 8.78 -7.08 16.03
N SER A 347 9.96 -7.69 16.18
CA SER A 347 10.54 -8.03 17.49
C SER A 347 11.02 -6.84 18.31
N ASP A 348 11.22 -5.69 17.68
CA ASP A 348 11.58 -4.45 18.38
C ASP A 348 10.36 -3.84 19.08
N ILE A 349 9.14 -4.11 18.61
CA ILE A 349 7.90 -3.61 19.20
C ILE A 349 7.69 -4.22 20.59
N LYS A 350 7.48 -3.37 21.58
CA LYS A 350 7.31 -3.73 22.99
C LYS A 350 5.89 -3.54 23.50
N GLY A 351 5.02 -2.93 22.74
CA GLY A 351 3.63 -2.72 23.10
C GLY A 351 2.79 -2.16 21.95
N ASP A 352 1.49 -2.23 22.13
CA ASP A 352 0.46 -1.66 21.28
C ASP A 352 -0.35 -0.68 22.11
N LEU A 353 -0.50 0.56 21.67
CA LEU A 353 -1.02 1.66 22.49
C LEU A 353 -2.40 2.14 22.03
N HIS A 354 -2.93 1.56 20.98
CA HIS A 354 -4.24 1.89 20.43
C HIS A 354 -5.08 0.63 20.30
N ILE A 355 -5.75 0.29 21.42
CA ILE A 355 -6.56 -0.93 21.57
C ILE A 355 -7.91 -0.56 22.18
N HIS A 356 -8.99 -1.08 21.61
CA HIS A 356 -10.36 -0.91 22.06
C HIS A 356 -10.91 -2.19 22.67
N THR A 357 -11.36 -2.10 23.92
CA THR A 357 -11.94 -3.25 24.63
C THR A 357 -13.48 -3.24 24.52
N ASN A 358 -14.11 -4.28 25.05
CA ASN A 358 -15.57 -4.36 25.14
C ASN A 358 -16.16 -3.65 26.39
N TYR A 359 -15.35 -2.86 27.10
CA TYR A 359 -15.87 -2.08 28.22
C TYR A 359 -16.80 -0.97 27.73
N ASP A 360 -18.09 -1.10 28.07
CA ASP A 360 -19.08 -0.11 27.65
C ASP A 360 -19.02 1.15 28.54
N LEU A 361 -18.31 2.16 28.04
CA LEU A 361 -18.29 3.50 28.61
C LEU A 361 -19.28 4.44 27.87
N GLU A 362 -20.23 3.88 27.16
CA GLU A 362 -21.16 4.62 26.29
C GLU A 362 -20.40 5.52 25.28
N PRO A 363 -19.53 4.93 24.46
CA PRO A 363 -18.54 5.66 23.68
C PRO A 363 -19.15 6.52 22.58
N SER A 364 -18.32 7.42 22.01
CA SER A 364 -18.67 8.23 20.85
C SER A 364 -18.73 7.40 19.56
N HIS A 365 -17.99 6.28 19.50
CA HIS A 365 -17.84 5.40 18.34
C HIS A 365 -17.97 3.93 18.74
N ASP A 366 -17.32 3.04 17.99
CA ASP A 366 -17.43 1.60 18.11
C ASP A 366 -16.80 1.07 19.41
N LEU A 367 -17.34 -0.06 19.92
CA LEU A 367 -16.74 -0.84 20.99
C LEU A 367 -15.84 -1.94 20.42
N GLY A 368 -14.80 -2.28 21.15
CA GLY A 368 -14.05 -3.50 20.88
C GLY A 368 -14.88 -4.76 21.20
N ALA A 369 -14.42 -5.90 20.65
CA ALA A 369 -15.14 -7.18 20.80
C ALA A 369 -14.69 -8.00 22.02
N HIS A 370 -13.51 -7.70 22.62
CA HIS A 370 -12.85 -8.56 23.59
C HIS A 370 -12.54 -7.85 24.92
N THR A 371 -12.39 -8.65 25.96
CA THR A 371 -12.08 -8.20 27.33
C THR A 371 -10.60 -7.81 27.48
N LEU A 372 -10.30 -7.08 28.56
CA LEU A 372 -8.93 -6.77 28.95
C LEU A 372 -8.07 -8.05 29.10
N GLU A 373 -8.62 -9.10 29.71
CA GLU A 373 -7.89 -10.36 29.97
C GLU A 373 -7.50 -11.08 28.69
N GLU A 374 -8.36 -11.02 27.66
CA GLU A 374 -8.06 -11.60 26.34
C GLU A 374 -6.94 -10.82 25.64
N TYR A 375 -6.96 -9.49 25.68
CA TYR A 375 -5.89 -8.63 25.16
C TYR A 375 -4.56 -8.84 25.90
N LEU A 376 -4.60 -8.96 27.25
CA LEU A 376 -3.39 -9.26 28.04
C LEU A 376 -2.79 -10.63 27.67
N THR A 377 -3.65 -11.62 27.45
CA THR A 377 -3.21 -12.96 27.02
C THR A 377 -2.57 -12.89 25.63
N LYS A 378 -3.16 -12.16 24.71
CA LYS A 378 -2.59 -11.93 23.36
C LYS A 378 -1.28 -11.15 23.43
N ALA A 379 -1.18 -10.13 24.28
CA ALA A 379 0.04 -9.36 24.50
C ALA A 379 1.20 -10.23 25.02
N VAL A 380 0.91 -11.18 25.94
CA VAL A 380 1.91 -12.18 26.38
C VAL A 380 2.39 -13.01 25.20
N ASN A 381 1.48 -13.51 24.37
CA ASN A 381 1.82 -14.33 23.20
C ASN A 381 2.63 -13.56 22.16
N ASN A 382 2.37 -12.25 22.01
CA ASN A 382 3.12 -11.37 21.11
C ASN A 382 4.46 -10.88 21.73
N GLY A 383 4.74 -11.20 23.00
CA GLY A 383 5.96 -10.80 23.70
C GLY A 383 5.98 -9.31 24.10
N TYR A 384 4.82 -8.67 24.22
CA TYR A 384 4.71 -7.26 24.58
C TYR A 384 4.98 -7.05 26.08
N SER A 385 5.65 -5.95 26.39
CA SER A 385 5.97 -5.52 27.76
C SER A 385 4.86 -4.64 28.36
N TYR A 386 4.04 -4.04 27.51
CA TYR A 386 2.92 -3.18 27.89
C TYR A 386 1.88 -3.08 26.78
N ILE A 387 0.68 -2.64 27.13
CA ILE A 387 -0.40 -2.25 26.20
C ILE A 387 -1.07 -0.97 26.68
N GLY A 388 -1.61 -0.19 25.77
CA GLY A 388 -2.45 0.99 26.03
C GLY A 388 -3.91 0.69 25.72
N LEU A 389 -4.80 0.93 26.67
CA LEU A 389 -6.25 0.76 26.52
C LEU A 389 -6.83 2.10 26.10
N SER A 390 -7.15 2.27 24.82
CA SER A 390 -7.48 3.55 24.19
C SER A 390 -8.94 3.62 23.74
N ASP A 391 -9.87 2.96 24.44
CA ASP A 391 -11.30 3.03 24.11
C ASP A 391 -11.73 4.47 23.83
N HIS A 392 -12.68 4.65 22.91
CA HIS A 392 -13.22 5.97 22.53
C HIS A 392 -13.79 6.72 23.73
N ASN A 393 -13.68 8.06 23.72
CA ASN A 393 -14.26 8.88 24.77
C ASN A 393 -15.79 8.69 24.88
N PRO A 394 -16.38 8.89 26.08
CA PRO A 394 -17.83 8.90 26.24
C PRO A 394 -18.51 9.93 25.32
N SER A 395 -19.66 9.58 24.76
CA SER A 395 -20.38 10.43 23.82
C SER A 395 -20.78 11.78 24.48
N VAL A 396 -20.18 12.87 24.03
CA VAL A 396 -20.45 14.23 24.51
C VAL A 396 -21.85 14.73 24.13
N SER A 397 -22.52 14.10 23.17
CA SER A 397 -23.90 14.41 22.79
C SER A 397 -24.94 13.77 23.73
N ARG A 398 -24.52 12.71 24.45
CA ARG A 398 -25.42 11.94 25.35
C ARG A 398 -25.21 12.26 26.83
N HIS A 399 -24.05 12.81 27.19
CA HIS A 399 -23.65 12.99 28.59
C HIS A 399 -23.27 14.43 28.92
N ALA A 400 -23.68 14.88 30.08
CA ALA A 400 -23.17 16.11 30.68
C ALA A 400 -21.72 15.92 31.17
N LYS A 401 -20.97 17.02 31.33
CA LYS A 401 -19.54 16.98 31.72
C LYS A 401 -19.28 16.16 32.99
N ASN A 402 -20.09 16.34 34.04
CA ASN A 402 -19.95 15.59 35.28
C ASN A 402 -20.24 14.09 35.13
N GLN A 403 -21.10 13.70 34.19
CA GLN A 403 -21.36 12.30 33.87
C GLN A 403 -20.16 11.68 33.17
N ILE A 404 -19.56 12.39 32.20
CA ILE A 404 -18.33 11.95 31.54
C ILE A 404 -17.22 11.71 32.56
N VAL A 405 -17.00 12.66 33.47
CA VAL A 405 -15.98 12.50 34.54
C VAL A 405 -16.25 11.25 35.40
N ALA A 406 -17.52 11.01 35.76
CA ALA A 406 -17.90 9.83 36.54
C ALA A 406 -17.71 8.52 35.75
N ILE A 407 -17.99 8.50 34.44
CA ILE A 407 -17.76 7.36 33.56
C ILE A 407 -16.26 7.06 33.49
N MET A 408 -15.42 8.05 33.22
CA MET A 408 -13.96 7.88 33.11
C MET A 408 -13.35 7.39 34.43
N LYS A 409 -13.84 7.87 35.58
CA LYS A 409 -13.44 7.36 36.89
C LYS A 409 -13.77 5.87 37.04
N ARG A 410 -15.02 5.46 36.76
CA ARG A 410 -15.45 4.05 36.85
C ARG A 410 -14.66 3.16 35.90
N ARG A 411 -14.35 3.64 34.68
CA ARG A 411 -13.51 2.91 33.71
C ARG A 411 -12.11 2.65 34.27
N LYS A 412 -11.48 3.65 34.88
CA LYS A 412 -10.17 3.50 35.51
C LYS A 412 -10.21 2.46 36.63
N GLU A 413 -11.17 2.57 37.56
CA GLU A 413 -11.36 1.63 38.67
C GLU A 413 -11.58 0.19 38.16
N TYR A 414 -12.38 0.05 37.09
CA TYR A 414 -12.60 -1.25 36.43
C TYR A 414 -11.31 -1.87 35.93
N TYR A 415 -10.51 -1.15 35.15
CA TYR A 415 -9.27 -1.71 34.60
C TYR A 415 -8.22 -1.99 35.67
N GLU A 416 -8.06 -1.15 36.67
CA GLU A 416 -7.15 -1.40 37.79
C GLU A 416 -7.54 -2.67 38.55
N HIS A 417 -8.83 -2.88 38.77
CA HIS A 417 -9.36 -4.07 39.45
C HIS A 417 -9.14 -5.35 38.60
N HIS A 418 -9.55 -5.33 37.34
CA HIS A 418 -9.46 -6.47 36.44
C HIS A 418 -7.99 -6.85 36.17
N TYR A 419 -7.13 -5.88 35.92
CA TYR A 419 -5.70 -6.12 35.78
C TYR A 419 -5.10 -6.76 37.03
N SER A 420 -5.40 -6.25 38.22
CA SER A 420 -4.91 -6.81 39.47
C SER A 420 -5.39 -8.26 39.68
N SER A 421 -6.63 -8.54 39.30
CA SER A 421 -7.22 -9.89 39.37
C SER A 421 -6.56 -10.84 38.39
N TRP A 422 -6.33 -10.39 37.16
CA TRP A 422 -5.64 -11.18 36.11
C TRP A 422 -4.20 -11.51 36.53
N ILE A 423 -3.43 -10.54 37.02
CA ILE A 423 -2.08 -10.76 37.55
C ILE A 423 -2.07 -11.88 38.62
N LYS A 424 -3.02 -11.85 39.59
CA LYS A 424 -3.14 -12.88 40.62
C LYS A 424 -3.47 -14.25 40.04
N SER A 425 -4.31 -14.31 39.00
CA SER A 425 -4.70 -15.58 38.36
C SER A 425 -3.54 -16.23 37.61
N VAL A 426 -2.78 -15.45 36.84
CA VAL A 426 -1.64 -15.95 36.05
C VAL A 426 -0.47 -16.35 36.95
N GLN A 427 -0.27 -15.68 38.08
CA GLN A 427 0.78 -16.05 39.05
C GLN A 427 0.53 -17.42 39.70
N LYS A 428 -0.72 -17.82 39.89
CA LYS A 428 -1.06 -19.17 40.36
C LYS A 428 -0.62 -20.25 39.36
N GLN A 429 -0.47 -19.90 38.08
CA GLN A 429 -0.03 -20.77 36.99
C GLN A 429 1.50 -20.80 36.81
N LYS A 430 2.29 -20.26 37.78
CA LYS A 430 3.74 -20.19 37.77
C LYS A 430 4.39 -19.38 36.64
N THR A 431 3.68 -18.47 35.99
CA THR A 431 4.28 -17.57 35.01
C THR A 431 5.15 -16.52 35.71
N PRO A 432 6.41 -16.31 35.27
CA PRO A 432 7.31 -15.33 35.88
C PRO A 432 6.75 -13.89 35.79
N ARG A 433 6.75 -13.15 36.90
CA ARG A 433 6.19 -11.80 37.00
C ARG A 433 6.80 -10.78 36.02
N HIS A 434 8.07 -10.92 35.69
CA HIS A 434 8.82 -9.99 34.86
C HIS A 434 8.45 -10.04 33.36
N ASN A 435 7.67 -11.07 32.98
CA ASN A 435 7.23 -11.24 31.58
C ASN A 435 5.77 -10.86 31.36
N LEU A 436 5.07 -10.31 32.38
CA LEU A 436 3.66 -9.93 32.22
C LEU A 436 3.55 -8.48 31.75
N PRO A 437 2.76 -8.22 30.70
CA PRO A 437 2.57 -6.87 30.16
C PRO A 437 1.94 -5.95 31.20
N LYS A 438 2.40 -4.68 31.23
CA LYS A 438 1.78 -3.60 31.98
C LYS A 438 0.67 -2.97 31.17
N ILE A 439 -0.28 -2.32 31.86
CA ILE A 439 -1.30 -1.52 31.17
C ILE A 439 -1.05 -0.03 31.36
N PHE A 440 -1.40 0.75 30.34
CA PHE A 440 -1.61 2.18 30.39
C PHE A 440 -3.09 2.43 30.10
N ILE A 441 -3.78 3.14 31.01
CA ILE A 441 -5.18 3.49 30.81
C ILE A 441 -5.20 4.77 29.99
N MET A 442 -5.33 4.61 28.68
CA MET A 442 -5.37 5.70 27.71
C MET A 442 -6.82 5.98 27.26
N CYS A 443 -7.02 6.91 26.38
CA CYS A 443 -8.31 7.16 25.75
C CYS A 443 -8.07 7.73 24.35
N GLU A 444 -8.76 7.21 23.35
CA GLU A 444 -8.87 7.89 22.07
C GLU A 444 -9.94 8.96 22.17
N VAL A 445 -9.53 10.21 21.97
CA VAL A 445 -10.37 11.39 22.18
C VAL A 445 -10.59 12.12 20.87
N ASP A 446 -11.86 12.35 20.54
CA ASP A 446 -12.27 13.09 19.36
C ASP A 446 -11.76 14.53 19.39
N ILE A 447 -11.13 14.95 18.29
CA ILE A 447 -10.91 16.37 18.01
C ILE A 447 -12.18 16.96 17.44
N THR A 448 -12.87 17.80 18.20
CA THR A 448 -14.13 18.42 17.80
C THR A 448 -13.95 19.42 16.66
N THR A 449 -15.03 19.89 16.06
CA THR A 449 -14.99 20.80 14.90
C THR A 449 -14.32 22.15 15.19
N ASP A 450 -14.33 22.60 16.46
CA ASP A 450 -13.67 23.82 16.89
C ASP A 450 -12.22 23.60 17.37
N GLY A 451 -11.72 22.35 17.34
CA GLY A 451 -10.37 21.98 17.76
C GLY A 451 -10.20 21.76 19.27
N SER A 452 -11.28 21.69 20.05
CA SER A 452 -11.22 21.20 21.43
C SER A 452 -11.21 19.67 21.47
N LEU A 453 -10.81 19.10 22.61
CA LEU A 453 -10.91 17.66 22.85
C LEU A 453 -12.29 17.33 23.42
N ALA A 454 -12.88 16.22 22.99
CA ALA A 454 -14.18 15.75 23.44
C ALA A 454 -14.13 15.11 24.83
N LEU A 455 -13.35 15.72 25.75
CA LEU A 455 -13.18 15.26 27.12
C LEU A 455 -13.07 16.46 28.05
N PRO A 456 -13.85 16.54 29.14
CA PRO A 456 -13.73 17.61 30.14
C PRO A 456 -12.36 17.58 30.84
N ASP A 457 -11.84 18.73 31.25
CA ASP A 457 -10.52 18.86 31.89
C ASP A 457 -10.34 17.94 33.11
N GLU A 458 -11.36 17.82 33.95
CA GLU A 458 -11.33 16.97 35.13
C GLU A 458 -11.23 15.48 34.80
N ALA A 459 -11.64 15.05 33.59
CA ALA A 459 -11.62 13.67 33.18
C ALA A 459 -10.20 13.18 32.79
N PHE A 460 -9.30 14.10 32.43
CA PHE A 460 -7.90 13.74 32.16
C PHE A 460 -7.15 13.18 33.39
N ALA A 461 -7.66 13.41 34.61
CA ALA A 461 -7.11 12.76 35.80
C ALA A 461 -7.26 11.23 35.81
N TYR A 462 -8.13 10.68 34.98
CA TYR A 462 -8.43 9.25 34.91
C TYR A 462 -7.80 8.52 33.73
N VAL A 463 -6.91 9.17 32.99
CA VAL A 463 -6.12 8.56 31.92
C VAL A 463 -4.62 8.83 32.12
N ASP A 464 -3.78 7.92 31.64
CA ASP A 464 -2.33 8.08 31.63
C ASP A 464 -1.90 8.97 30.44
N ALA A 465 -2.52 8.78 29.28
CA ALA A 465 -2.31 9.57 28.07
C ALA A 465 -3.54 9.53 27.14
N VAL A 466 -3.51 10.34 26.11
CA VAL A 466 -4.56 10.50 25.09
C VAL A 466 -4.01 10.26 23.71
N VAL A 467 -4.74 9.48 22.92
CA VAL A 467 -4.67 9.46 21.46
C VAL A 467 -5.69 10.46 20.93
N ALA A 468 -5.26 11.56 20.33
CA ALA A 468 -6.15 12.58 19.78
C ALA A 468 -6.43 12.29 18.31
N SER A 469 -7.70 12.14 17.92
CA SER A 469 -8.09 11.67 16.58
C SER A 469 -9.18 12.52 15.94
N VAL A 470 -9.15 12.64 14.61
CA VAL A 470 -10.20 13.32 13.83
C VAL A 470 -11.16 12.27 13.27
N HIS A 471 -12.44 12.31 13.71
CA HIS A 471 -13.48 11.40 13.23
C HIS A 471 -14.63 12.10 12.49
N SER A 472 -14.56 13.42 12.32
CA SER A 472 -15.63 14.19 11.67
C SER A 472 -15.10 15.38 10.90
N ALA A 473 -15.95 15.98 10.04
CA ALA A 473 -15.64 17.19 9.27
C ALA A 473 -14.33 17.11 8.46
N PHE A 474 -14.15 16.00 7.74
CA PHE A 474 -12.94 15.71 6.94
C PHE A 474 -12.74 16.66 5.76
N SER A 475 -13.78 17.43 5.37
CA SER A 475 -13.77 18.32 4.20
C SER A 475 -13.31 19.74 4.50
N TYR A 476 -12.78 20.02 5.69
CA TYR A 476 -12.27 21.35 6.01
C TYR A 476 -11.11 21.75 5.09
N PRO A 477 -11.02 23.04 4.70
CA PRO A 477 -9.84 23.57 4.04
C PRO A 477 -8.58 23.32 4.86
N LYS A 478 -7.46 23.08 4.16
CA LYS A 478 -6.16 22.72 4.73
C LYS A 478 -5.75 23.57 5.95
N GLN A 479 -5.82 24.89 5.83
CA GLN A 479 -5.48 25.81 6.93
C GLN A 479 -6.41 25.67 8.14
N GLN A 480 -7.71 25.52 7.89
CA GLN A 480 -8.69 25.36 8.95
C GLN A 480 -8.52 24.01 9.66
N MET A 481 -8.26 22.94 8.90
CA MET A 481 -7.99 21.61 9.48
C MET A 481 -6.71 21.63 10.29
N THR A 482 -5.65 22.28 9.80
CA THR A 482 -4.38 22.43 10.53
C THR A 482 -4.58 23.18 11.84
N ALA A 483 -5.24 24.33 11.83
CA ALA A 483 -5.53 25.12 13.05
C ALA A 483 -6.37 24.32 14.07
N ARG A 484 -7.34 23.55 13.59
CA ARG A 484 -8.15 22.64 14.40
C ARG A 484 -7.31 21.59 15.12
N VAL A 485 -6.44 20.91 14.38
CA VAL A 485 -5.54 19.87 14.91
C VAL A 485 -4.52 20.47 15.86
N VAL A 486 -3.84 21.55 15.48
CA VAL A 486 -2.84 22.24 16.34
C VAL A 486 -3.47 22.63 17.68
N ARG A 487 -4.67 23.20 17.67
CA ARG A 487 -5.38 23.56 18.89
C ARG A 487 -5.60 22.36 19.81
N ALA A 488 -6.04 21.23 19.27
CA ALA A 488 -6.26 20.00 20.04
C ALA A 488 -4.95 19.46 20.62
N LEU A 489 -3.91 19.35 19.80
CA LEU A 489 -2.60 18.80 20.20
C LEU A 489 -1.90 19.65 21.27
N THR A 490 -2.21 20.94 21.37
CA THR A 490 -1.63 21.85 22.36
C THR A 490 -2.52 22.11 23.57
N SER A 491 -3.72 21.52 23.62
CA SER A 491 -4.73 21.84 24.65
C SER A 491 -4.47 21.17 26.00
N ASN A 492 -3.82 20.00 26.01
CA ASN A 492 -3.58 19.24 27.24
C ASN A 492 -2.27 18.44 27.15
N PRO A 493 -1.40 18.45 28.19
CA PRO A 493 -0.12 17.73 28.17
C PRO A 493 -0.25 16.20 28.13
N LYS A 494 -1.44 15.65 28.39
CA LYS A 494 -1.75 14.22 28.27
C LYS A 494 -1.92 13.76 26.81
N VAL A 495 -2.04 14.67 25.85
CA VAL A 495 -2.01 14.31 24.42
C VAL A 495 -0.61 13.85 24.07
N LYS A 496 -0.43 12.57 23.79
CA LYS A 496 0.87 11.95 23.49
C LYS A 496 0.91 11.29 22.12
N ILE A 497 -0.23 11.01 21.52
CA ILE A 497 -0.33 10.40 20.20
C ILE A 497 -1.33 11.20 19.35
N PHE A 498 -0.96 11.53 18.11
CA PHE A 498 -1.91 11.97 17.11
C PHE A 498 -2.30 10.75 16.27
N GLY A 499 -3.51 10.25 16.52
CA GLY A 499 -4.04 9.01 15.94
C GLY A 499 -4.40 9.17 14.48
N HIS A 500 -4.11 8.13 13.65
CA HIS A 500 -4.35 8.07 12.20
C HIS A 500 -4.37 9.45 11.51
N PRO A 501 -3.19 10.10 11.42
CA PRO A 501 -3.05 11.54 11.26
C PRO A 501 -3.59 12.14 9.96
N THR A 502 -3.81 11.33 8.92
CA THR A 502 -4.41 11.81 7.66
C THR A 502 -5.91 11.51 7.61
N GLY A 503 -6.41 10.62 8.46
CA GLY A 503 -7.79 10.15 8.44
C GLY A 503 -8.18 9.41 7.17
N ARG A 504 -7.21 8.92 6.38
CA ARG A 504 -7.48 8.15 5.15
C ARG A 504 -8.10 6.80 5.45
N LEU A 505 -8.91 6.30 4.51
CA LEU A 505 -9.34 4.91 4.42
C LEU A 505 -9.09 4.43 2.99
N LEU A 506 -8.17 3.50 2.83
CA LEU A 506 -7.74 2.99 1.53
C LEU A 506 -8.94 2.42 0.76
N GLY A 507 -9.14 2.92 -0.45
CA GLY A 507 -10.26 2.51 -1.30
C GLY A 507 -11.61 3.17 -0.99
N SER A 508 -11.76 3.93 0.12
CA SER A 508 -13.04 4.53 0.48
C SER A 508 -13.00 6.04 0.78
N ARG A 509 -11.92 6.54 1.37
CA ARG A 509 -11.79 7.95 1.72
C ARG A 509 -10.34 8.41 1.59
N GLU A 510 -10.11 9.47 0.83
CA GLU A 510 -8.85 10.19 0.88
C GLU A 510 -8.69 10.88 2.24
N GLY A 511 -7.44 11.04 2.67
CA GLY A 511 -7.14 11.80 3.87
C GLY A 511 -7.43 13.29 3.70
N TYR A 512 -7.58 14.00 4.80
CA TYR A 512 -7.61 15.45 4.80
C TYR A 512 -6.20 16.04 4.67
N GLU A 513 -6.13 17.28 4.17
CA GLU A 513 -4.85 17.96 4.01
C GLU A 513 -4.45 18.73 5.27
N LEU A 514 -3.16 18.70 5.61
CA LEU A 514 -2.54 19.43 6.72
C LEU A 514 -1.29 20.20 6.25
N GLU A 515 -0.98 21.30 6.92
CA GLU A 515 0.33 21.95 6.84
C GLU A 515 1.33 21.15 7.68
N TRP A 516 1.88 20.09 7.09
CA TRP A 516 2.71 19.09 7.80
C TRP A 516 3.89 19.70 8.55
N ARG A 517 4.52 20.75 8.01
CA ARG A 517 5.63 21.43 8.70
C ARG A 517 5.18 22.01 10.03
N GLU A 518 3.98 22.57 10.11
CA GLU A 518 3.40 23.10 11.34
C GLU A 518 3.05 21.98 12.31
N ILE A 519 2.44 20.90 11.82
CA ILE A 519 2.13 19.71 12.63
C ILE A 519 3.41 19.10 13.20
N PHE A 520 4.45 18.91 12.39
CA PHE A 520 5.74 18.38 12.86
C PHE A 520 6.37 19.28 13.93
N ALA A 521 6.35 20.60 13.74
CA ALA A 521 6.86 21.52 14.73
C ALA A 521 6.12 21.44 16.08
N VAL A 522 4.79 21.31 16.03
CA VAL A 522 3.96 21.13 17.23
C VAL A 522 4.24 19.79 17.89
N CYS A 523 4.23 18.69 17.14
CA CYS A 523 4.47 17.35 17.67
C CYS A 523 5.86 17.24 18.31
N LYS A 524 6.90 17.77 17.66
CA LYS A 524 8.26 17.83 18.22
C LYS A 524 8.28 18.63 19.53
N LYS A 525 7.69 19.84 19.54
CA LYS A 525 7.68 20.74 20.71
C LYS A 525 6.91 20.12 21.89
N GLN A 526 5.78 19.45 21.64
CA GLN A 526 4.90 18.87 22.67
C GLN A 526 5.26 17.41 23.01
N GLU A 527 6.32 16.84 22.40
CA GLU A 527 6.69 15.43 22.50
C GLU A 527 5.50 14.49 22.19
N ILE A 528 4.76 14.80 21.12
CA ILE A 528 3.66 13.99 20.62
C ILE A 528 4.18 13.08 19.50
N ALA A 529 3.88 11.78 19.57
CA ALA A 529 4.18 10.86 18.50
C ALA A 529 3.08 10.89 17.43
N LEU A 530 3.48 10.75 16.16
CA LEU A 530 2.57 10.51 15.06
C LEU A 530 2.33 9.01 14.92
N GLU A 531 1.08 8.61 14.87
CA GLU A 531 0.71 7.22 14.68
C GLU A 531 1.02 6.74 13.26
N ILE A 532 1.56 5.54 13.16
CA ILE A 532 1.50 4.66 11.99
C ILE A 532 0.45 3.61 12.34
N ASN A 533 -0.81 3.89 12.06
CA ASN A 533 -1.91 2.97 12.29
C ASN A 533 -1.78 1.76 11.36
N ALA A 534 -1.65 0.58 11.96
CA ALA A 534 -1.39 -0.66 11.23
C ALA A 534 -2.65 -1.32 10.66
N TYR A 535 -3.84 -0.77 10.92
CA TYR A 535 -5.08 -1.29 10.35
C TYR A 535 -5.01 -1.25 8.82
N PRO A 536 -5.20 -2.38 8.13
CA PRO A 536 -4.87 -2.49 6.70
C PRO A 536 -5.63 -1.54 5.77
N GLU A 537 -6.84 -1.11 6.17
CA GLU A 537 -7.61 -0.11 5.43
C GLU A 537 -7.14 1.33 5.69
N ARG A 538 -6.29 1.55 6.72
CA ARG A 538 -5.71 2.85 7.03
C ARG A 538 -4.25 2.97 6.57
N LEU A 539 -3.36 2.19 7.16
CA LEU A 539 -1.90 2.30 7.04
C LEU A 539 -1.45 3.77 7.11
N ASP A 540 -1.85 4.44 8.17
CA ASP A 540 -1.83 5.90 8.36
C ASP A 540 -1.01 6.26 9.61
N LEU A 541 0.09 6.89 9.50
CA LEU A 541 0.72 7.78 8.51
C LEU A 541 1.19 6.99 7.27
N PRO A 542 1.00 7.54 6.02
CA PRO A 542 1.55 6.92 4.80
C PRO A 542 3.08 6.83 4.82
N ASP A 543 3.63 5.78 4.20
CA ASP A 543 5.07 5.58 4.04
C ASP A 543 5.80 6.74 3.35
N SER A 544 5.10 7.52 2.53
CA SER A 544 5.64 8.72 1.87
C SER A 544 5.87 9.89 2.82
N GLN A 545 5.19 9.95 3.96
CA GLN A 545 5.29 11.04 4.94
C GLN A 545 6.20 10.68 6.14
N VAL A 546 6.49 9.40 6.34
CA VAL A 546 7.38 8.93 7.41
C VAL A 546 8.77 9.55 7.34
N PRO A 547 9.46 9.67 6.18
CA PRO A 547 10.78 10.31 6.08
C PRO A 547 10.76 11.78 6.49
N ASP A 548 9.68 12.51 6.17
CA ASP A 548 9.54 13.92 6.52
C ASP A 548 9.35 14.09 8.04
N ALA A 549 8.57 13.21 8.67
CA ALA A 549 8.41 13.19 10.13
C ALA A 549 9.75 12.91 10.84
N ILE A 550 10.53 11.92 10.37
CA ILE A 550 11.87 11.61 10.90
C ILE A 550 12.82 12.80 10.72
N THR A 551 12.81 13.43 9.54
CA THR A 551 13.64 14.62 9.25
C THR A 551 13.23 15.80 10.15
N GLY A 552 11.94 15.93 10.46
CA GLY A 552 11.40 16.88 11.43
C GLY A 552 11.70 16.53 12.90
N GLU A 553 12.39 15.41 13.14
CA GLU A 553 12.69 14.86 14.48
C GLU A 553 11.43 14.57 15.31
N VAL A 554 10.33 14.23 14.66
CA VAL A 554 9.08 13.80 15.29
C VAL A 554 9.16 12.31 15.58
N LYS A 555 8.79 11.92 16.78
CA LYS A 555 8.66 10.50 17.12
C LYS A 555 7.43 9.89 16.46
N LEU A 556 7.55 8.60 16.14
CA LEU A 556 6.48 7.79 15.59
C LEU A 556 6.02 6.75 16.63
N VAL A 557 4.82 6.25 16.47
CA VAL A 557 4.32 5.08 17.19
C VAL A 557 3.63 4.16 16.19
N ILE A 558 3.78 2.84 16.33
CA ILE A 558 3.08 1.88 15.47
C ILE A 558 2.02 1.20 16.31
N ASP A 559 0.75 1.43 16.00
CA ASP A 559 -0.38 0.90 16.74
C ASP A 559 -1.39 0.22 15.80
N THR A 560 -2.18 -0.71 16.34
CA THR A 560 -3.08 -1.53 15.52
C THR A 560 -4.48 -0.96 15.39
N ASP A 561 -4.92 -0.09 16.31
CA ASP A 561 -6.32 0.36 16.40
C ASP A 561 -7.27 -0.86 16.52
N ALA A 562 -6.80 -1.84 17.34
CA ALA A 562 -7.42 -3.15 17.42
C ALA A 562 -8.76 -3.10 18.15
N HIS A 563 -9.83 -3.52 17.48
CA HIS A 563 -11.16 -3.75 18.03
C HIS A 563 -11.43 -5.25 18.31
N ALA A 564 -10.50 -6.12 17.94
CA ALA A 564 -10.50 -7.55 18.25
C ALA A 564 -9.06 -8.05 18.47
N VAL A 565 -8.89 -9.08 19.29
CA VAL A 565 -7.55 -9.56 19.69
C VAL A 565 -6.69 -10.07 18.54
N ASP A 566 -7.28 -10.62 17.50
CA ASP A 566 -6.58 -11.07 16.29
C ASP A 566 -6.05 -9.88 15.46
N GLN A 567 -6.66 -8.71 15.56
CA GLN A 567 -6.21 -7.49 14.89
C GLN A 567 -4.86 -6.99 15.43
N MET A 568 -4.45 -7.37 16.64
CA MET A 568 -3.08 -7.09 17.12
C MET A 568 -1.98 -7.70 16.23
N ASP A 569 -2.30 -8.73 15.44
CA ASP A 569 -1.36 -9.32 14.47
C ASP A 569 -1.15 -8.43 13.23
N MET A 570 -1.98 -7.40 13.06
CA MET A 570 -1.83 -6.38 12.00
C MET A 570 -0.63 -5.47 12.24
N MET A 571 -0.04 -5.47 13.44
CA MET A 571 1.20 -4.72 13.77
C MET A 571 2.27 -4.87 12.68
N ARG A 572 2.38 -6.04 12.06
CA ARG A 572 3.33 -6.31 10.95
C ARG A 572 3.15 -5.36 9.75
N TYR A 573 1.94 -4.92 9.46
CA TYR A 573 1.68 -3.99 8.35
C TYR A 573 2.13 -2.56 8.69
N GLY A 574 1.93 -2.12 9.93
CA GLY A 574 2.47 -0.86 10.42
C GLY A 574 4.00 -0.84 10.42
N VAL A 575 4.63 -1.94 10.84
CA VAL A 575 6.09 -2.12 10.73
C VAL A 575 6.54 -2.03 9.27
N SER A 576 5.81 -2.62 8.33
CA SER A 576 6.13 -2.52 6.90
C SER A 576 6.06 -1.08 6.39
N VAL A 577 5.05 -0.29 6.81
CA VAL A 577 4.94 1.14 6.48
C VAL A 577 6.14 1.92 7.04
N ALA A 578 6.51 1.67 8.30
CA ALA A 578 7.67 2.30 8.94
C ALA A 578 8.97 1.98 8.17
N ARG A 579 9.19 0.71 7.78
CA ARG A 579 10.36 0.26 7.00
C ARG A 579 10.39 0.92 5.62
N ARG A 580 9.25 0.99 4.92
CA ARG A 580 9.14 1.69 3.63
C ARG A 580 9.46 3.19 3.77
N GLY A 581 9.17 3.77 4.91
CA GLY A 581 9.51 5.14 5.28
C GLY A 581 10.90 5.32 5.90
N TRP A 582 11.77 4.31 5.85
CA TRP A 582 13.16 4.34 6.33
C TRP A 582 13.30 4.46 7.86
N ALA A 583 12.26 4.17 8.64
CA ALA A 583 12.29 4.28 10.09
C ALA A 583 13.18 3.19 10.74
N GLU A 584 13.93 3.61 11.74
CA GLU A 584 14.68 2.75 12.65
C GLU A 584 13.96 2.62 14.00
N ALA A 585 14.33 1.64 14.80
CA ALA A 585 13.72 1.45 16.13
C ALA A 585 13.81 2.70 17.02
N ARG A 586 14.89 3.50 16.89
CA ARG A 586 15.06 4.76 17.64
C ARG A 586 14.04 5.85 17.31
N ASP A 587 13.37 5.77 16.17
CA ASP A 587 12.38 6.75 15.71
C ASP A 587 10.99 6.45 16.28
N ILE A 588 10.80 5.25 16.85
CA ILE A 588 9.50 4.69 17.23
C ILE A 588 9.42 4.51 18.75
N VAL A 589 8.43 5.15 19.39
CA VAL A 589 8.33 5.18 20.86
C VAL A 589 7.96 3.83 21.48
N ASN A 590 7.14 3.01 20.82
CA ASN A 590 6.76 1.70 21.35
C ASN A 590 7.76 0.57 21.05
N THR A 591 8.99 0.92 20.64
CA THR A 591 10.16 0.05 20.72
C THR A 591 10.91 0.22 22.06
N MET A 592 10.59 1.25 22.84
CA MET A 592 11.19 1.49 24.15
C MET A 592 10.81 0.40 25.15
N ASP A 593 11.70 0.11 26.10
CA ASP A 593 11.32 -0.68 27.26
C ASP A 593 10.27 0.06 28.12
N TYR A 594 9.62 -0.69 29.02
CA TYR A 594 8.53 -0.16 29.85
C TYR A 594 8.93 1.12 30.64
N ASN A 595 10.13 1.14 31.22
CA ASN A 595 10.54 2.27 32.07
C ASN A 595 10.83 3.52 31.22
N SER A 596 11.52 3.34 30.10
CA SER A 596 11.81 4.41 29.14
C SER A 596 10.52 4.95 28.54
N PHE A 597 9.59 4.09 28.15
CA PHE A 597 8.29 4.49 27.62
C PHE A 597 7.46 5.23 28.68
N LYS A 598 7.38 4.72 29.91
CA LYS A 598 6.68 5.38 31.02
C LYS A 598 7.27 6.78 31.30
N SER A 599 8.60 6.90 31.27
CA SER A 599 9.26 8.20 31.45
C SER A 599 8.89 9.18 30.32
N TRP A 600 8.89 8.70 29.06
CA TRP A 600 8.48 9.53 27.92
C TRP A 600 7.01 9.98 28.05
N LEU A 601 6.12 9.08 28.46
CA LEU A 601 4.69 9.37 28.64
C LEU A 601 4.44 10.43 29.73
N SER A 602 5.27 10.43 30.79
CA SER A 602 5.13 11.30 31.95
C SER A 602 5.78 12.69 31.79
N LYS A 603 6.47 12.95 30.67
CA LYS A 603 7.07 14.26 30.44
C LYS A 603 5.98 15.31 30.23
N GLU A 604 5.98 16.31 31.09
CA GLU A 604 5.24 17.56 30.89
C GLU A 604 6.13 18.55 30.17
N VAL A 605 5.64 19.14 29.06
CA VAL A 605 6.36 20.11 28.22
C VAL A 605 5.81 21.53 28.47
#